data_42302f621b0342329689e29efa97b6a0
#
_entry.id   42302f621b0342329689e29efa97b6a0
#
_cell.length_a   1.000
_cell.length_b   1.000
_cell.length_c   1.000
_cell.angle_alpha   90.00
_cell.angle_beta   90.00
_cell.angle_gamma   90.00
#
_symmetry.space_group_name_H-M   'P 1'
#
loop_
_entity.id
_entity.type
_entity.pdbx_description
1 polymer ?
#
loop_
_entity_poly.entity_id
_entity_poly.type
_entity_poly.pdbx_seq_one_letter_code
_entity_poly.pdbx_strand_id
1 'polypeptide(L)'
;MQGEDGGNGTGRGTAVITRTKPKTKKPSLYRVLILNDDYTPMEFVIHILERFFQKDRDAATRIMLHVHNHGVGECGVYTFEVAETKVSQVMDFARQHQHPLQCVMEKK
;
A
#
# COMPACT_ATOMS: atom_id res chain seq x y z
N MET A 1 16.01 -0.25 -28.72
CA MET A 1 16.07 -1.08 -29.25
C MET A 1 15.23 -1.73 -29.05
N GLN A 2 15.71 -1.19 -28.80
CA GLN A 2 15.80 -1.76 -28.96
C GLN A 2 15.23 -2.14 -28.55
N GLY A 3 15.80 -1.26 -28.69
CA GLY A 3 16.02 -1.76 -28.94
C GLY A 3 15.52 -2.01 -28.40
N GLU A 4 15.82 -1.60 -28.10
CA GLU A 4 16.07 -2.13 -28.24
C GLU A 4 15.56 -2.57 -27.95
N ASP A 5 15.95 -1.60 -28.12
CA ASP A 5 16.23 -2.30 -28.41
C ASP A 5 15.78 -2.72 -28.15
N GLY A 6 16.16 -1.99 -27.96
CA GLY A 6 16.55 -2.55 -28.34
C GLY A 6 16.10 -2.97 -28.10
N GLY A 7 16.59 -2.40 -28.05
CA GLY A 7 16.95 -3.04 -28.50
C GLY A 7 16.43 -3.45 -28.36
N ASN A 8 16.77 -2.88 -28.57
CA ASN A 8 17.03 -3.71 -29.03
C ASN A 8 16.56 -4.26 -29.02
N GLY A 9 17.10 -3.33 -28.63
CA GLY A 9 17.37 -4.04 -29.29
C GLY A 9 16.89 -4.50 -29.21
N THR A 10 17.34 -4.11 -29.21
CA THR A 10 17.48 -4.85 -29.64
C THR A 10 16.89 -5.26 -29.55
N GLY A 11 17.60 -4.39 -29.40
CA GLY A 11 17.58 -4.96 -29.99
C GLY A 11 16.93 -5.31 -29.68
N ARG A 12 16.99 -5.03 -29.26
CA ARG A 12 16.86 -5.70 -29.33
C ARG A 12 16.08 -6.09 -28.99
N GLY A 13 17.02 -5.25 -29.12
CA GLY A 13 16.73 -5.76 -29.58
C GLY A 13 15.95 -6.18 -29.11
N THR A 14 16.47 -5.73 -28.89
CA THR A 14 15.99 -6.27 -28.99
C THR A 14 15.42 -6.85 -28.45
N ALA A 15 15.81 -6.33 -27.78
CA ALA A 15 15.39 -6.93 -27.80
C ALA A 15 14.92 -7.34 -27.30
N VAL A 16 15.15 -6.96 -26.80
CA VAL A 16 14.79 -7.41 -26.80
C VAL A 16 14.31 -7.96 -26.18
N ILE A 17 14.38 -7.80 -25.71
CA ILE A 17 13.91 -8.32 -25.58
C ILE A 17 13.57 -8.95 -24.99
N THR A 18 13.69 -8.74 -24.67
CA THR A 18 13.32 -9.28 -24.44
C THR A 18 13.05 -9.89 -23.90
N ARG A 19 12.97 -9.80 -23.59
CA ARG A 19 12.55 -10.33 -23.32
C ARG A 19 12.38 -10.93 -22.67
N THR A 20 12.48 -10.82 -22.56
CA THR A 20 12.23 -11.20 -21.99
C THR A 20 11.86 -11.80 -21.25
N LYS A 21 11.63 -11.75 -21.04
CA LYS A 21 11.35 -12.00 -20.40
C LYS A 21 10.93 -12.44 -19.78
N PRO A 22 10.84 -12.42 -19.92
CA PRO A 22 10.55 -12.58 -19.29
C PRO A 22 9.97 -13.01 -18.48
N LYS A 23 9.79 -13.11 -18.77
CA LYS A 23 9.25 -13.28 -17.86
C LYS A 23 8.88 -12.74 -16.79
N THR A 24 8.39 -12.99 -17.15
CA THR A 24 8.01 -11.88 -16.32
C THR A 24 7.41 -12.33 -15.01
N LYS A 25 8.04 -11.98 -13.95
CA LYS A 25 7.53 -12.31 -12.62
C LYS A 25 6.52 -11.27 -12.20
N LYS A 26 5.50 -11.70 -11.49
CA LYS A 26 4.59 -10.77 -10.87
C LYS A 26 5.33 -9.99 -9.77
N PRO A 27 5.09 -8.69 -9.65
CA PRO A 27 5.71 -7.93 -8.56
C PRO A 27 5.19 -8.42 -7.21
N SER A 28 6.02 -8.32 -6.20
CA SER A 28 5.63 -8.62 -4.83
C SER A 28 4.52 -7.68 -4.39
N LEU A 29 3.63 -8.20 -3.57
CA LEU A 29 2.58 -7.39 -2.97
C LEU A 29 2.92 -7.08 -1.53
N TYR A 30 2.37 -5.98 -1.05
CA TYR A 30 2.63 -5.49 0.30
C TYR A 30 1.33 -5.20 1.00
N ARG A 31 1.26 -5.59 2.27
CA ARG A 31 0.13 -5.25 3.13
C ARG A 31 0.38 -3.89 3.74
N VAL A 32 -0.65 -3.07 3.77
CA VAL A 32 -0.61 -1.82 4.52
C VAL A 32 -1.37 -2.05 5.80
N LEU A 33 -0.72 -1.76 6.92
CA LEU A 33 -1.22 -2.06 8.26
C LEU A 33 -1.32 -0.80 9.08
N ILE A 34 -2.36 -0.74 9.92
CA ILE A 34 -2.52 0.33 10.92
C ILE A 34 -2.28 -0.30 12.28
N LEU A 35 -1.53 0.42 13.12
CA LEU A 35 -1.21 -0.02 14.47
C LEU A 35 -2.09 0.73 15.46
N ASN A 36 -2.52 0.02 16.50
CA ASN A 36 -3.33 0.63 17.55
C ASN A 36 -2.48 1.57 18.41
N ASP A 37 -3.09 2.64 18.87
CA ASP A 37 -2.52 3.51 19.89
C ASP A 37 -3.65 4.05 20.76
N ASP A 38 -3.29 4.64 21.90
CA ASP A 38 -4.28 5.04 22.89
C ASP A 38 -4.85 6.44 22.67
N TYR A 39 -4.33 7.16 21.68
CA TYR A 39 -4.64 8.59 21.53
C TYR A 39 -5.43 8.92 20.25
N THR A 40 -5.32 8.10 19.22
CA THR A 40 -6.04 8.34 17.98
C THR A 40 -7.51 7.93 18.14
N PRO A 41 -8.46 8.84 17.90
CA PRO A 41 -9.89 8.47 18.06
C PRO A 41 -10.31 7.40 17.06
N MET A 42 -11.21 6.52 17.49
CA MET A 42 -11.73 5.46 16.64
C MET A 42 -12.38 6.02 15.38
N GLU A 43 -13.10 7.11 15.51
CA GLU A 43 -13.77 7.74 14.36
C GLU A 43 -12.75 8.22 13.32
N PHE A 44 -11.59 8.69 13.77
CA PHE A 44 -10.53 9.10 12.86
C PHE A 44 -9.99 7.89 12.07
N VAL A 45 -9.81 6.76 12.74
CA VAL A 45 -9.35 5.53 12.09
C VAL A 45 -10.36 5.09 11.03
N ILE A 46 -11.65 5.12 11.36
CA ILE A 46 -12.71 4.79 10.40
C ILE A 46 -12.62 5.72 9.20
N HIS A 47 -12.47 7.02 9.44
CA HIS A 47 -12.37 7.99 8.36
C HIS A 47 -11.18 7.72 7.44
N ILE A 48 -10.02 7.37 8.00
CA ILE A 48 -8.83 7.01 7.24
C ILE A 48 -9.13 5.82 6.33
N LEU A 49 -9.80 4.80 6.87
CA LEU A 49 -10.11 3.59 6.11
C LEU A 49 -11.10 3.89 4.97
N GLU A 50 -12.05 4.76 5.22
CA GLU A 50 -12.99 5.17 4.18
C GLU A 50 -12.30 5.99 3.08
N ARG A 51 -11.47 6.95 3.50
CA ARG A 51 -10.89 7.93 2.58
C ARG A 51 -9.74 7.37 1.76
N PHE A 52 -8.81 6.65 2.40
CA PHE A 52 -7.58 6.24 1.74
C PHE A 52 -7.60 4.79 1.26
N PHE A 53 -8.50 3.97 1.79
CA PHE A 53 -8.55 2.55 1.46
C PHE A 53 -9.89 2.13 0.85
N GLN A 54 -10.74 3.09 0.55
CA GLN A 54 -12.02 2.88 -0.13
C GLN A 54 -12.89 1.83 0.54
N LYS A 55 -12.85 1.76 1.86
CA LYS A 55 -13.73 0.87 2.60
C LYS A 55 -15.06 1.56 2.83
N ASP A 56 -16.15 0.78 2.81
CA ASP A 56 -17.42 1.34 3.25
C ASP A 56 -17.40 1.41 4.78
N ARG A 57 -18.40 2.06 5.36
CA ARG A 57 -18.42 2.30 6.80
C ARG A 57 -18.42 1.01 7.61
N ASP A 58 -19.15 -0.01 7.16
CA ASP A 58 -19.21 -1.27 7.89
C ASP A 58 -17.87 -1.97 7.88
N ALA A 59 -17.21 -2.04 6.71
CA ALA A 59 -15.90 -2.64 6.61
C ALA A 59 -14.87 -1.86 7.41
N ALA A 60 -14.91 -0.53 7.33
CA ALA A 60 -13.98 0.33 8.07
C ALA A 60 -14.15 0.13 9.57
N THR A 61 -15.38 0.02 10.04
CA THR A 61 -15.65 -0.21 11.46
C THR A 61 -15.10 -1.57 11.92
N ARG A 62 -15.28 -2.60 11.11
CA ARG A 62 -14.75 -3.93 11.45
C ARG A 62 -13.22 -3.92 11.53
N ILE A 63 -12.57 -3.25 10.60
CA ILE A 63 -11.10 -3.15 10.62
C ILE A 63 -10.65 -2.36 11.85
N MET A 64 -11.31 -1.25 12.14
CA MET A 64 -10.97 -0.43 13.30
C MET A 64 -11.10 -1.23 14.60
N LEU A 65 -12.18 -2.01 14.74
CA LEU A 65 -12.35 -2.84 15.93
C LEU A 65 -11.30 -3.94 16.01
N HIS A 66 -10.91 -4.50 14.87
CA HIS A 66 -9.84 -5.49 14.84
C HIS A 66 -8.51 -4.89 15.29
N VAL A 67 -8.19 -3.69 14.82
CA VAL A 67 -6.98 -2.98 15.24
C VAL A 67 -7.02 -2.74 16.75
N HIS A 68 -8.16 -2.28 17.25
CA HIS A 68 -8.33 -1.99 18.67
C HIS A 68 -8.12 -3.25 19.53
N ASN A 69 -8.65 -4.38 19.09
CA ASN A 69 -8.62 -5.61 19.88
C ASN A 69 -7.34 -6.41 19.72
N HIS A 70 -6.66 -6.31 18.59
CA HIS A 70 -5.48 -7.14 18.28
C HIS A 70 -4.20 -6.35 18.12
N GLY A 71 -4.27 -5.02 18.15
CA GLY A 71 -3.11 -4.17 18.07
C GLY A 71 -2.68 -3.80 16.67
N VAL A 72 -3.13 -4.52 15.65
CA VAL A 72 -2.76 -4.27 14.26
C VAL A 72 -3.89 -4.76 13.35
N GLY A 73 -4.07 -4.10 12.22
CA GLY A 73 -5.05 -4.53 11.24
C GLY A 73 -4.62 -4.21 9.83
N GLU A 74 -4.99 -5.08 8.90
CA GLU A 74 -4.68 -4.91 7.49
C GLU A 74 -5.71 -4.00 6.83
N CYS A 75 -5.21 -2.99 6.11
CA CYS A 75 -6.07 -2.03 5.41
C CYS A 75 -6.24 -2.38 3.94
N GLY A 76 -5.24 -3.03 3.36
CA GLY A 76 -5.27 -3.42 1.96
C GLY A 76 -3.95 -4.00 1.53
N VAL A 77 -3.93 -4.53 0.31
CA VAL A 77 -2.75 -5.16 -0.27
C VAL A 77 -2.49 -4.51 -1.63
N TYR A 78 -1.27 -4.07 -1.85
CA TYR A 78 -0.92 -3.26 -3.01
C TYR A 78 0.49 -3.59 -3.49
N THR A 79 0.83 -3.09 -4.69
CA THR A 79 2.22 -3.11 -5.12
C THR A 79 3.04 -2.19 -4.21
N PHE A 80 4.37 -2.31 -4.26
CA PHE A 80 5.24 -1.54 -3.39
C PHE A 80 4.96 -0.03 -3.47
N GLU A 81 4.90 0.49 -4.68
CA GLU A 81 4.76 1.93 -4.87
C GLU A 81 3.42 2.45 -4.35
N VAL A 82 2.36 1.71 -4.61
CA VAL A 82 1.04 2.10 -4.14
C VAL A 82 0.97 2.00 -2.62
N ALA A 83 1.53 0.92 -2.05
CA ALA A 83 1.55 0.75 -0.60
C ALA A 83 2.33 1.89 0.07
N GLU A 84 3.49 2.24 -0.48
CA GLU A 84 4.31 3.33 0.05
C GLU A 84 3.54 4.66 0.02
N THR A 85 2.85 4.92 -1.07
CA THR A 85 2.03 6.13 -1.19
C THR A 85 0.91 6.14 -0.15
N LYS A 86 0.24 5.01 0.05
CA LYS A 86 -0.83 4.92 1.04
C LYS A 86 -0.30 5.19 2.44
N VAL A 87 0.83 4.58 2.81
CA VAL A 87 1.45 4.80 4.11
C VAL A 87 1.77 6.27 4.31
N SER A 88 2.38 6.89 3.31
CA SER A 88 2.76 8.30 3.38
C SER A 88 1.54 9.20 3.55
N GLN A 89 0.49 8.95 2.76
CA GLN A 89 -0.73 9.75 2.83
C GLN A 89 -1.39 9.65 4.20
N VAL A 90 -1.47 8.44 4.75
CA VAL A 90 -2.10 8.22 6.05
C VAL A 90 -1.30 8.90 7.15
N MET A 91 0.02 8.73 7.13
CA MET A 91 0.89 9.32 8.16
C MET A 91 0.85 10.85 8.12
N ASP A 92 0.88 11.44 6.92
CA ASP A 92 0.80 12.88 6.77
C ASP A 92 -0.53 13.43 7.26
N PHE A 93 -1.62 12.76 6.90
CA PHE A 93 -2.95 13.18 7.31
C PHE A 93 -3.12 13.09 8.83
N ALA A 94 -2.62 12.01 9.43
CA ALA A 94 -2.67 11.86 10.88
C ALA A 94 -1.88 12.96 11.58
N ARG A 95 -0.69 13.27 11.05
CA ARG A 95 0.14 14.34 11.63
C ARG A 95 -0.55 15.70 11.53
N GLN A 96 -1.19 15.98 10.40
CA GLN A 96 -1.92 17.24 10.22
C GLN A 96 -3.02 17.40 11.28
N HIS A 97 -3.61 16.28 11.71
CA HIS A 97 -4.66 16.29 12.72
C HIS A 97 -4.13 16.02 14.13
N GLN A 98 -2.80 15.99 14.27
CA GLN A 98 -2.12 15.82 15.56
C GLN A 98 -2.46 14.50 16.23
N HIS A 99 -2.61 13.45 15.42
CA HIS A 99 -2.81 12.09 15.95
C HIS A 99 -1.55 11.24 15.73
N PRO A 100 -1.15 10.44 16.72
CA PRO A 100 0.08 9.63 16.61
C PRO A 100 -0.11 8.31 15.87
N LEU A 101 -1.16 8.19 15.09
CA LEU A 101 -1.45 6.96 14.33
C LEU A 101 -0.26 6.53 13.49
N GLN A 102 0.09 5.25 13.59
CA GLN A 102 1.16 4.66 12.80
C GLN A 102 0.59 3.77 11.72
N CYS A 103 1.13 3.91 10.53
CA CYS A 103 0.77 3.09 9.37
C CYS A 103 2.06 2.56 8.78
N VAL A 104 2.11 1.26 8.56
CA VAL A 104 3.32 0.61 8.06
C VAL A 104 2.95 -0.32 6.92
N MET A 105 3.96 -0.82 6.23
CA MET A 105 3.76 -1.82 5.19
C MET A 105 4.72 -2.96 5.38
N GLU A 106 4.31 -4.15 4.95
CA GLU A 106 5.18 -5.32 5.00
C GLU A 106 4.92 -6.18 3.78
N LYS A 107 5.97 -6.86 3.33
CA LYS A 107 5.85 -7.76 2.19
C LYS A 107 4.92 -8.91 2.51
N LYS A 108 4.01 -9.15 1.59
CA LYS A 108 3.04 -10.22 1.78
C LYS A 108 3.67 -11.60 1.55
#